data_c80c8393be8a936126a9688065696d24
#
_entry.id   c80c8393be8a936126a9688065696d24
#
_cell.length_a   1.000
_cell.length_b   1.000
_cell.length_c   1.000
_cell.angle_alpha   90.00
_cell.angle_beta   90.00
_cell.angle_gamma   90.00
#
_symmetry.space_group_name_H-M   'P 1'
#
loop_
_entity.id
_entity.type
_entity.pdbx_description
1 polymer ?
#
loop_
_entity_poly.entity_id
_entity_poly.type
_entity_poly.pdbx_seq_one_letter_code
_entity_poly.pdbx_strand_id
1 'polypeptide(L)'
;MIALENERAIELRTEPAGKGPGVLTKILNAVIPEHLDIAFLYSCPPEESTWVRAHDDGRKVLEDRLGSRVTVKTWVRGGKDYGEVLEAAIADGADVVFATDAGMISACRKAATLHPNVRFLNCAVFQPYTGVRMYNGRTYECKFITGAVAGAMTRSDTIGYVANNPIFGTPASVNAFALGARMTNPNARIVLDWACLPGDPVQRLLEQGVTVISNREIVSPSTVQTHFEMGTFRVLLDGSLLPLASPFWDWGELYDKIVRSIFSGDWKTVSGSQAINYWWGMASGVLDVKLSDLLPDGVQSLGQILKEGICDGSIQPFRTRMFDQHGELRNDGSHTLSPEEILSMDWFCDNVDGCIPDYSLLRPEHAETVRVLGLYRDSLLPEAGGGQL
;
A
#
# COMPACT_ATOMS: atom_id res chain seq x y z
N MET A 1 -11.93 3.47 22.40
CA MET A 1 -13.35 3.52 21.98
C MET A 1 -13.57 4.51 20.83
N ILE A 2 -12.99 5.70 20.85
CA ILE A 2 -13.17 6.73 19.77
C ILE A 2 -12.52 6.33 18.43
N ALA A 3 -11.40 5.64 18.44
CA ALA A 3 -10.72 5.19 17.20
C ALA A 3 -11.51 4.12 16.41
N LEU A 4 -12.23 3.25 17.11
CA LEU A 4 -13.10 2.23 16.50
C LEU A 4 -14.38 2.85 15.88
N GLU A 5 -14.87 3.97 16.44
CA GLU A 5 -16.03 4.67 15.88
C GLU A 5 -15.67 5.44 14.60
N ASN A 6 -14.45 5.96 14.47
CA ASN A 6 -14.00 6.61 13.23
C ASN A 6 -13.80 5.61 12.08
N GLU A 7 -13.32 4.40 12.35
CA GLU A 7 -13.24 3.35 11.32
C GLU A 7 -14.64 2.86 10.89
N ARG A 8 -15.61 2.80 11.79
CA ARG A 8 -17.03 2.54 11.46
C ARG A 8 -17.70 3.69 10.72
N ALA A 9 -17.32 4.95 10.98
CA ALA A 9 -17.95 6.12 10.35
C ALA A 9 -17.65 6.22 8.84
N ILE A 10 -16.53 5.66 8.37
CA ILE A 10 -16.20 5.58 6.93
C ILE A 10 -17.04 4.50 6.24
N GLU A 11 -17.48 3.46 6.96
CA GLU A 11 -18.40 2.44 6.44
C GLU A 11 -19.86 2.85 6.38
N LEU A 12 -20.31 3.88 7.12
CA LEU A 12 -21.72 4.13 7.39
C LEU A 12 -22.35 5.38 6.72
N ARG A 13 -21.62 6.17 5.96
CA ARG A 13 -22.18 7.34 5.30
C ARG A 13 -22.31 7.13 3.80
N THR A 14 -23.46 6.66 3.36
CA THR A 14 -24.28 7.16 2.24
C THR A 14 -25.38 6.17 1.88
N GLU A 15 -26.63 6.47 2.22
CA GLU A 15 -27.80 6.05 1.46
C GLU A 15 -28.44 7.29 0.83
N PRO A 16 -28.63 7.31 -0.49
CA PRO A 16 -29.77 8.02 -1.09
C PRO A 16 -30.87 7.01 -1.41
N ALA A 17 -32.09 7.34 -1.00
CA ALA A 17 -33.27 6.59 -1.26
C ALA A 17 -33.53 6.45 -2.77
N GLY A 18 -33.44 5.23 -3.29
CA GLY A 18 -33.83 4.85 -4.65
C GLY A 18 -34.29 3.40 -4.67
N LYS A 19 -35.50 3.17 -5.17
CA LYS A 19 -36.27 1.92 -5.22
C LYS A 19 -35.41 0.66 -5.45
N GLY A 20 -35.45 -0.24 -4.46
CA GLY A 20 -34.59 -1.42 -4.41
C GLY A 20 -34.98 -2.54 -5.40
N PRO A 21 -34.02 -3.40 -5.73
CA PRO A 21 -34.27 -4.68 -6.42
C PRO A 21 -35.03 -5.64 -5.52
N GLY A 22 -35.79 -6.53 -6.16
CA GLY A 22 -36.81 -7.38 -5.53
C GLY A 22 -36.28 -8.27 -4.39
N VAL A 23 -37.21 -8.71 -3.57
CA VAL A 23 -37.04 -9.52 -2.35
C VAL A 23 -36.15 -10.76 -2.55
N LEU A 24 -36.10 -11.37 -3.74
CA LEU A 24 -35.28 -12.51 -4.08
C LEU A 24 -33.76 -12.22 -4.09
N THR A 25 -33.37 -11.03 -4.52
CA THR A 25 -31.94 -10.61 -4.50
C THR A 25 -31.43 -10.37 -3.08
N LYS A 26 -32.30 -9.96 -2.15
CA LYS A 26 -31.98 -9.81 -0.73
C LYS A 26 -31.78 -11.13 0.00
N ILE A 27 -32.43 -12.20 -0.45
CA ILE A 27 -32.35 -13.53 0.17
C ILE A 27 -31.08 -14.27 -0.25
N LEU A 28 -30.60 -14.10 -1.49
CA LEU A 28 -29.36 -14.71 -1.99
C LEU A 28 -28.07 -14.12 -1.37
N ASN A 29 -28.12 -12.89 -0.89
CA ASN A 29 -26.97 -12.24 -0.21
C ASN A 29 -26.94 -12.48 1.31
N ALA A 30 -27.88 -13.24 1.88
CA ALA A 30 -28.02 -13.44 3.32
C ALA A 30 -27.46 -14.78 3.82
N VAL A 31 -26.92 -15.63 2.95
CA VAL A 31 -26.31 -16.89 3.41
C VAL A 31 -24.89 -16.62 3.89
N ILE A 32 -24.71 -16.60 5.21
CA ILE A 32 -23.40 -16.59 5.85
C ILE A 32 -22.77 -17.93 5.55
N PRO A 33 -21.60 -18.00 4.87
CA PRO A 33 -20.94 -19.25 4.57
C PRO A 33 -20.38 -19.89 5.85
N GLU A 34 -20.45 -21.20 5.95
CA GLU A 34 -19.78 -21.96 7.02
C GLU A 34 -18.32 -22.25 6.66
N HIS A 35 -18.03 -22.37 5.38
CA HIS A 35 -16.73 -22.63 4.79
C HIS A 35 -16.49 -21.74 3.57
N LEU A 36 -15.21 -21.42 3.27
CA LEU A 36 -14.80 -20.69 2.08
C LEU A 36 -13.61 -21.35 1.40
N ASP A 37 -13.70 -21.52 0.09
CA ASP A 37 -12.57 -21.86 -0.77
C ASP A 37 -11.92 -20.56 -1.26
N ILE A 38 -10.65 -20.34 -0.87
CA ILE A 38 -9.92 -19.08 -1.09
C ILE A 38 -8.75 -19.31 -2.03
N ALA A 39 -8.69 -18.53 -3.11
CA ALA A 39 -7.59 -18.53 -4.05
C ALA A 39 -6.70 -17.29 -3.86
N PHE A 40 -5.39 -17.51 -3.77
CA PHE A 40 -4.38 -16.45 -3.84
C PHE A 40 -3.67 -16.51 -5.19
N LEU A 41 -3.72 -15.41 -5.94
CA LEU A 41 -3.06 -15.29 -7.24
C LEU A 41 -1.76 -14.51 -7.10
N TYR A 42 -0.66 -15.10 -7.57
CA TYR A 42 0.70 -14.54 -7.51
C TYR A 42 1.23 -14.27 -8.91
N SER A 43 1.97 -13.16 -9.06
CA SER A 43 2.66 -12.79 -10.31
C SER A 43 3.84 -13.71 -10.63
N CYS A 44 4.52 -14.21 -9.60
CA CYS A 44 5.65 -15.14 -9.67
C CYS A 44 5.68 -16.04 -8.42
N PRO A 45 6.56 -17.05 -8.36
CA PRO A 45 6.78 -17.82 -7.13
C PRO A 45 7.24 -16.93 -5.96
N PRO A 46 6.85 -17.26 -4.70
CA PRO A 46 7.23 -16.48 -3.52
C PRO A 46 8.76 -16.35 -3.31
N GLU A 47 9.55 -17.29 -3.85
CA GLU A 47 11.00 -17.28 -3.77
C GLU A 47 11.64 -16.19 -4.63
N GLU A 48 10.95 -15.74 -5.67
CA GLU A 48 11.45 -14.79 -6.66
C GLU A 48 11.12 -13.33 -6.31
N SER A 49 10.21 -13.08 -5.36
CA SER A 49 9.75 -11.74 -5.02
C SER A 49 9.46 -11.57 -3.54
N THR A 50 10.08 -10.57 -2.91
CA THR A 50 9.78 -10.20 -1.52
C THR A 50 8.33 -9.75 -1.34
N TRP A 51 7.73 -9.12 -2.37
CA TRP A 51 6.32 -8.76 -2.39
C TRP A 51 5.42 -9.99 -2.32
N VAL A 52 5.62 -10.94 -3.22
CA VAL A 52 4.82 -12.17 -3.26
C VAL A 52 5.03 -13.00 -1.99
N ARG A 53 6.27 -13.07 -1.50
CA ARG A 53 6.60 -13.75 -0.23
C ARG A 53 5.84 -13.16 0.96
N ALA A 54 5.77 -11.83 1.06
CA ALA A 54 5.03 -11.19 2.14
C ALA A 54 3.52 -11.53 2.10
N HIS A 55 2.93 -11.58 0.90
CA HIS A 55 1.55 -12.03 0.72
C HIS A 55 1.37 -13.51 1.05
N ASP A 56 2.32 -14.38 0.68
CA ASP A 56 2.28 -15.81 0.99
C ASP A 56 2.44 -16.08 2.50
N ASP A 57 3.29 -15.32 3.18
CA ASP A 57 3.39 -15.37 4.65
C ASP A 57 2.05 -14.99 5.30
N GLY A 58 1.40 -13.93 4.80
CA GLY A 58 0.07 -13.52 5.26
C GLY A 58 -1.02 -14.56 4.98
N ARG A 59 -0.96 -15.22 3.82
CA ARG A 59 -1.85 -16.34 3.49
C ARG A 59 -1.70 -17.50 4.49
N LYS A 60 -0.48 -17.87 4.85
CA LYS A 60 -0.21 -18.93 5.85
C LYS A 60 -0.80 -18.58 7.21
N VAL A 61 -0.64 -17.33 7.65
CA VAL A 61 -1.25 -16.85 8.90
C VAL A 61 -2.77 -16.94 8.85
N LEU A 62 -3.40 -16.59 7.73
CA LEU A 62 -4.85 -16.72 7.53
C LEU A 62 -5.30 -18.19 7.67
N GLU A 63 -4.60 -19.09 6.98
CA GLU A 63 -4.89 -20.53 6.99
C GLU A 63 -4.78 -21.10 8.41
N ASP A 64 -3.71 -20.76 9.12
CA ASP A 64 -3.50 -21.21 10.52
C ASP A 64 -4.60 -20.69 11.46
N ARG A 65 -5.02 -19.41 11.31
CA ARG A 65 -6.03 -18.79 12.18
C ARG A 65 -7.44 -19.29 11.96
N LEU A 66 -7.80 -19.63 10.72
CA LEU A 66 -9.16 -20.04 10.37
C LEU A 66 -9.33 -21.54 10.28
N GLY A 67 -8.25 -22.30 10.10
CA GLY A 67 -8.21 -23.76 10.11
C GLY A 67 -9.25 -24.37 9.16
N SER A 68 -10.07 -25.29 9.64
CA SER A 68 -11.06 -25.99 8.83
C SER A 68 -12.19 -25.15 8.25
N ARG A 69 -12.27 -23.87 8.58
CA ARG A 69 -13.26 -22.95 8.00
C ARG A 69 -12.89 -22.47 6.60
N VAL A 70 -11.64 -22.69 6.18
CA VAL A 70 -11.16 -22.28 4.87
C VAL A 70 -10.36 -23.41 4.21
N THR A 71 -10.45 -23.51 2.89
CA THR A 71 -9.49 -24.22 2.05
C THR A 71 -8.74 -23.15 1.25
N VAL A 72 -7.42 -23.10 1.38
CA VAL A 72 -6.61 -22.06 0.72
C VAL A 72 -5.72 -22.69 -0.34
N LYS A 73 -5.78 -22.16 -1.57
CA LYS A 73 -4.95 -22.59 -2.70
C LYS A 73 -4.21 -21.39 -3.31
N THR A 74 -3.03 -21.67 -3.84
CA THR A 74 -2.20 -20.67 -4.51
C THR A 74 -2.11 -20.94 -6.00
N TRP A 75 -2.13 -19.88 -6.79
CA TRP A 75 -2.07 -19.91 -8.24
C TRP A 75 -0.99 -18.93 -8.72
N VAL A 76 0.02 -19.45 -9.40
CA VAL A 76 1.14 -18.66 -9.90
C VAL A 76 0.96 -18.43 -11.39
N ARG A 77 1.20 -17.21 -11.86
CA ARG A 77 1.07 -16.81 -13.27
C ARG A 77 1.85 -17.72 -14.22
N GLY A 78 3.12 -18.02 -13.91
CA GLY A 78 3.94 -18.95 -14.68
C GLY A 78 4.02 -18.65 -16.17
N GLY A 79 4.06 -17.36 -16.55
CA GLY A 79 4.10 -16.92 -17.98
C GLY A 79 2.73 -16.88 -18.70
N LYS A 80 1.65 -17.31 -18.04
CA LYS A 80 0.29 -17.27 -18.59
C LYS A 80 -0.32 -15.86 -18.49
N ASP A 81 -1.44 -15.66 -19.18
CA ASP A 81 -2.29 -14.49 -18.95
C ASP A 81 -2.96 -14.57 -17.57
N TYR A 82 -3.15 -13.44 -16.89
CA TYR A 82 -3.81 -13.40 -15.59
C TYR A 82 -5.26 -13.90 -15.63
N GLY A 83 -5.96 -13.69 -16.76
CA GLY A 83 -7.32 -14.20 -16.95
C GLY A 83 -7.38 -15.73 -16.96
N GLU A 84 -6.43 -16.38 -17.62
CA GLU A 84 -6.36 -17.85 -17.66
C GLU A 84 -6.14 -18.43 -16.25
N VAL A 85 -5.26 -17.85 -15.46
CA VAL A 85 -4.96 -18.29 -14.09
C VAL A 85 -6.16 -18.05 -13.18
N LEU A 86 -6.83 -16.93 -13.34
CA LEU A 86 -8.03 -16.56 -12.58
C LEU A 86 -9.19 -17.52 -12.87
N GLU A 87 -9.48 -17.78 -14.16
CA GLU A 87 -10.53 -18.71 -14.57
C GLU A 87 -10.25 -20.14 -14.08
N ALA A 88 -8.99 -20.57 -14.06
CA ALA A 88 -8.62 -21.86 -13.49
C ALA A 88 -8.91 -21.94 -11.97
N ALA A 89 -8.63 -20.88 -11.21
CA ALA A 89 -8.94 -20.81 -9.79
C ALA A 89 -10.46 -20.85 -9.53
N ILE A 90 -11.24 -20.15 -10.35
CA ILE A 90 -12.71 -20.16 -10.27
C ILE A 90 -13.28 -21.55 -10.62
N ALA A 91 -12.77 -22.17 -11.68
CA ALA A 91 -13.19 -23.51 -12.09
C ALA A 91 -12.86 -24.59 -11.03
N ASP A 92 -11.84 -24.35 -10.20
CA ASP A 92 -11.48 -25.20 -9.07
C ASP A 92 -12.31 -24.89 -7.79
N GLY A 93 -13.30 -24.00 -7.88
CA GLY A 93 -14.31 -23.77 -6.86
C GLY A 93 -14.06 -22.58 -5.92
N ALA A 94 -13.19 -21.63 -6.28
CA ALA A 94 -12.90 -20.48 -5.42
C ALA A 94 -14.14 -19.61 -5.17
N ASP A 95 -14.46 -19.36 -3.89
CA ASP A 95 -15.48 -18.41 -3.42
C ASP A 95 -14.92 -16.98 -3.29
N VAL A 96 -13.63 -16.89 -2.96
CA VAL A 96 -12.90 -15.66 -2.72
C VAL A 96 -11.56 -15.70 -3.44
N VAL A 97 -11.24 -14.64 -4.17
CA VAL A 97 -9.98 -14.50 -4.89
C VAL A 97 -9.23 -13.28 -4.39
N PHE A 98 -8.03 -13.49 -3.84
CA PHE A 98 -7.06 -12.44 -3.55
C PHE A 98 -6.04 -12.33 -4.68
N ALA A 99 -6.19 -11.31 -5.52
CA ALA A 99 -5.24 -10.95 -6.55
C ALA A 99 -4.20 -9.99 -5.95
N THR A 100 -2.97 -10.48 -5.75
CA THR A 100 -1.94 -9.81 -4.95
C THR A 100 -1.11 -8.78 -5.71
N ASP A 101 -1.35 -8.61 -6.99
CA ASP A 101 -0.66 -7.64 -7.84
C ASP A 101 -1.67 -6.70 -8.52
N ALA A 102 -1.32 -5.42 -8.59
CA ALA A 102 -2.16 -4.40 -9.20
C ALA A 102 -2.43 -4.63 -10.68
N GLY A 103 -1.50 -5.25 -11.41
CA GLY A 103 -1.66 -5.61 -12.82
C GLY A 103 -2.78 -6.63 -13.09
N MET A 104 -3.27 -7.32 -12.05
CA MET A 104 -4.37 -8.28 -12.17
C MET A 104 -5.75 -7.62 -12.28
N ILE A 105 -5.87 -6.30 -12.12
CA ILE A 105 -7.16 -5.60 -12.06
C ILE A 105 -8.04 -5.84 -13.28
N SER A 106 -7.48 -5.81 -14.49
CA SER A 106 -8.24 -6.01 -15.72
C SER A 106 -8.86 -7.41 -15.79
N ALA A 107 -8.11 -8.44 -15.38
CA ALA A 107 -8.61 -9.82 -15.28
C ALA A 107 -9.69 -9.95 -14.22
N CYS A 108 -9.50 -9.39 -13.03
CA CYS A 108 -10.49 -9.39 -11.95
C CYS A 108 -11.80 -8.70 -12.36
N ARG A 109 -11.75 -7.57 -13.06
CA ARG A 109 -12.92 -6.85 -13.58
C ARG A 109 -13.73 -7.69 -14.56
N LYS A 110 -13.04 -8.34 -15.52
CA LYS A 110 -13.68 -9.23 -16.49
C LYS A 110 -14.34 -10.43 -15.79
N ALA A 111 -13.61 -11.09 -14.89
CA ALA A 111 -14.12 -12.23 -14.15
C ALA A 111 -15.30 -11.88 -13.23
N ALA A 112 -15.27 -10.72 -12.55
CA ALA A 112 -16.36 -10.26 -11.69
C ALA A 112 -17.69 -10.07 -12.44
N THR A 113 -17.60 -9.74 -13.74
CA THR A 113 -18.79 -9.64 -14.59
C THR A 113 -19.37 -11.02 -14.96
N LEU A 114 -18.51 -12.01 -15.15
CA LEU A 114 -18.90 -13.37 -15.56
C LEU A 114 -19.26 -14.27 -14.36
N HIS A 115 -18.67 -14.01 -13.19
CA HIS A 115 -18.81 -14.82 -11.99
C HIS A 115 -19.29 -13.99 -10.79
N PRO A 116 -20.57 -13.50 -10.78
CA PRO A 116 -21.06 -12.58 -9.76
C PRO A 116 -21.16 -13.18 -8.35
N ASN A 117 -21.03 -14.50 -8.21
CA ASN A 117 -21.03 -15.21 -6.92
C ASN A 117 -19.65 -15.32 -6.30
N VAL A 118 -18.57 -15.03 -7.04
CA VAL A 118 -17.19 -15.03 -6.56
C VAL A 118 -16.82 -13.64 -6.07
N ARG A 119 -16.13 -13.57 -4.94
CA ARG A 119 -15.67 -12.31 -4.33
C ARG A 119 -14.24 -12.03 -4.77
N PHE A 120 -14.05 -10.94 -5.50
CA PHE A 120 -12.73 -10.53 -6.00
C PHE A 120 -12.16 -9.40 -5.17
N LEU A 121 -10.93 -9.58 -4.72
CA LEU A 121 -10.12 -8.57 -4.03
C LEU A 121 -8.82 -8.37 -4.79
N ASN A 122 -8.47 -7.13 -5.10
CA ASN A 122 -7.23 -6.81 -5.78
C ASN A 122 -6.37 -5.85 -4.95
N CYS A 123 -5.10 -6.19 -4.79
CA CYS A 123 -4.13 -5.34 -4.09
C CYS A 123 -3.73 -4.16 -4.97
N ALA A 124 -4.48 -3.07 -4.85
CA ALA A 124 -4.25 -1.86 -5.61
C ALA A 124 -4.79 -0.63 -4.86
N VAL A 125 -4.24 0.54 -5.15
CA VAL A 125 -4.59 1.80 -4.46
C VAL A 125 -5.54 2.69 -5.24
N PHE A 126 -6.08 2.31 -6.36
CA PHE A 126 -6.99 3.16 -7.13
C PHE A 126 -7.83 2.35 -8.11
N GLN A 127 -8.98 2.86 -8.40
CA GLN A 127 -10.08 2.44 -9.28
C GLN A 127 -11.17 1.63 -8.58
N PRO A 128 -12.26 2.30 -8.16
CA PRO A 128 -13.46 1.61 -7.74
C PRO A 128 -14.06 0.85 -8.93
N TYR A 129 -14.36 -0.41 -8.74
CA TYR A 129 -15.03 -1.22 -9.73
C TYR A 129 -16.14 -2.05 -9.11
N THR A 130 -17.30 -2.07 -9.75
CA THR A 130 -18.40 -2.92 -9.30
C THR A 130 -18.00 -4.39 -9.39
N GLY A 131 -18.02 -5.10 -8.26
CA GLY A 131 -17.68 -6.52 -8.17
C GLY A 131 -16.23 -6.84 -7.81
N VAL A 132 -15.32 -5.86 -7.80
CA VAL A 132 -13.94 -6.03 -7.32
C VAL A 132 -13.66 -5.07 -6.18
N ARG A 133 -13.24 -5.58 -5.03
CA ARG A 133 -12.79 -4.75 -3.92
C ARG A 133 -11.29 -4.54 -3.95
N MET A 134 -10.89 -3.31 -3.69
CA MET A 134 -9.48 -2.95 -3.55
C MET A 134 -9.06 -3.05 -2.09
N TYR A 135 -7.83 -3.51 -1.85
CA TYR A 135 -7.22 -3.50 -0.53
C TYR A 135 -5.78 -3.01 -0.61
N ASN A 136 -5.37 -2.23 0.39
CA ASN A 136 -4.00 -1.77 0.57
C ASN A 136 -3.84 -1.20 1.98
N GLY A 137 -2.63 -0.79 2.36
CA GLY A 137 -2.35 -0.13 3.63
C GLY A 137 -1.97 1.34 3.47
N ARG A 138 -2.18 2.11 4.53
CA ARG A 138 -1.77 3.52 4.64
C ARG A 138 -0.28 3.64 4.95
N THR A 139 0.57 3.23 4.02
CA THR A 139 2.05 3.24 4.17
C THR A 139 2.60 4.59 4.57
N TYR A 140 1.97 5.69 4.19
CA TYR A 140 2.39 7.03 4.56
C TYR A 140 2.46 7.23 6.08
N GLU A 141 1.66 6.51 6.89
CA GLU A 141 1.73 6.56 8.35
C GLU A 141 3.08 6.05 8.86
N CYS A 142 3.52 4.90 8.36
CA CYS A 142 4.83 4.33 8.68
C CYS A 142 5.97 5.22 8.16
N LYS A 143 5.79 5.80 6.96
CA LYS A 143 6.79 6.68 6.34
C LYS A 143 7.01 7.96 7.13
N PHE A 144 5.99 8.51 7.74
CA PHE A 144 6.13 9.67 8.64
C PHE A 144 7.06 9.34 9.81
N ILE A 145 6.88 8.17 10.44
CA ILE A 145 7.72 7.73 11.57
C ILE A 145 9.16 7.50 11.12
N THR A 146 9.34 6.76 10.02
CA THR A 146 10.69 6.46 9.53
C THR A 146 11.41 7.72 9.05
N GLY A 147 10.67 8.71 8.53
CA GLY A 147 11.17 10.04 8.22
C GLY A 147 11.66 10.79 9.46
N ALA A 148 10.88 10.78 10.54
CA ALA A 148 11.27 11.39 11.80
C ALA A 148 12.53 10.73 12.40
N VAL A 149 12.63 9.41 12.33
CA VAL A 149 13.84 8.68 12.73
C VAL A 149 15.04 9.07 11.85
N ALA A 150 14.84 9.13 10.52
CA ALA A 150 15.90 9.51 9.59
C ALA A 150 16.41 10.93 9.84
N GLY A 151 15.51 11.89 10.05
CA GLY A 151 15.85 13.27 10.39
C GLY A 151 16.64 13.39 11.70
N ALA A 152 16.26 12.62 12.73
CA ALA A 152 16.99 12.58 14.00
C ALA A 152 18.36 11.90 13.90
N MET A 153 18.54 10.99 12.96
CA MET A 153 19.74 10.18 12.82
C MET A 153 20.71 10.64 11.73
N THR A 154 20.31 11.52 10.83
CA THR A 154 21.20 12.08 9.82
C THR A 154 22.27 12.97 10.45
N ARG A 155 23.47 12.98 9.87
CA ARG A 155 24.57 13.90 10.22
C ARG A 155 24.70 15.05 9.23
N SER A 156 24.01 14.97 8.13
CA SER A 156 23.83 16.01 7.13
C SER A 156 22.34 16.37 7.04
N ASP A 157 22.02 17.48 6.44
CA ASP A 157 20.61 17.84 6.21
C ASP A 157 20.01 17.06 5.03
N THR A 158 20.76 16.17 4.38
CA THR A 158 20.36 15.42 3.19
C THR A 158 20.03 13.96 3.53
N ILE A 159 18.87 13.49 3.09
CA ILE A 159 18.35 12.14 3.30
C ILE A 159 17.85 11.60 1.98
N GLY A 160 18.19 10.37 1.61
CA GLY A 160 17.73 9.71 0.40
C GLY A 160 16.37 9.02 0.59
N TYR A 161 15.57 9.05 -0.45
CA TYR A 161 14.33 8.28 -0.52
C TYR A 161 14.27 7.53 -1.86
N VAL A 162 14.22 6.21 -1.82
CA VAL A 162 14.01 5.38 -3.01
C VAL A 162 12.53 5.02 -3.09
N ALA A 163 11.82 5.63 -4.05
CA ALA A 163 10.46 5.27 -4.38
C ALA A 163 10.43 4.09 -5.37
N ASN A 164 9.37 3.27 -5.33
CA ASN A 164 9.26 2.11 -6.23
C ASN A 164 8.76 2.53 -7.62
N ASN A 165 7.49 2.88 -7.72
CA ASN A 165 6.83 3.26 -8.97
C ASN A 165 6.08 4.57 -8.79
N PRO A 166 5.97 5.42 -9.83
CA PRO A 166 5.17 6.66 -9.80
C PRO A 166 3.68 6.33 -9.96
N ILE A 167 3.10 5.74 -8.93
CA ILE A 167 1.69 5.32 -8.86
C ILE A 167 0.95 6.09 -7.76
N PHE A 168 -0.37 6.04 -7.80
CA PHE A 168 -1.22 6.63 -6.75
C PHE A 168 -0.78 6.20 -5.35
N GLY A 169 -0.72 7.16 -4.42
CA GLY A 169 -0.26 6.98 -3.05
C GLY A 169 1.26 7.00 -2.84
N THR A 170 2.08 6.88 -3.90
CA THR A 170 3.55 7.00 -3.76
C THR A 170 3.98 8.40 -3.33
N PRO A 171 3.50 9.52 -3.95
CA PRO A 171 3.85 10.86 -3.47
C PRO A 171 3.42 11.14 -2.04
N ALA A 172 2.29 10.59 -1.61
CA ALA A 172 1.87 10.70 -0.21
C ALA A 172 2.89 10.05 0.75
N SER A 173 3.43 8.89 0.39
CA SER A 173 4.48 8.23 1.18
C SER A 173 5.77 9.04 1.23
N VAL A 174 6.20 9.64 0.10
CA VAL A 174 7.37 10.54 0.02
C VAL A 174 7.13 11.79 0.88
N ASN A 175 5.97 12.42 0.73
CA ASN A 175 5.62 13.64 1.47
C ASN A 175 5.51 13.39 2.97
N ALA A 176 4.91 12.29 3.41
CA ALA A 176 4.84 11.93 4.82
C ALA A 176 6.24 11.70 5.42
N PHE A 177 7.14 11.03 4.68
CA PHE A 177 8.53 10.87 5.09
C PHE A 177 9.23 12.23 5.21
N ALA A 178 9.05 13.11 4.23
CA ALA A 178 9.65 14.45 4.22
C ALA A 178 9.16 15.32 5.39
N LEU A 179 7.88 15.26 5.72
CA LEU A 179 7.28 15.93 6.87
C LEU A 179 7.81 15.36 8.20
N GLY A 180 7.91 14.05 8.31
CA GLY A 180 8.50 13.39 9.47
C GLY A 180 9.96 13.78 9.67
N ALA A 181 10.77 13.78 8.61
CA ALA A 181 12.18 14.19 8.66
C ALA A 181 12.32 15.66 9.11
N ARG A 182 11.49 16.55 8.56
CA ARG A 182 11.47 17.99 8.92
C ARG A 182 11.07 18.21 10.38
N MET A 183 10.24 17.37 10.95
CA MET A 183 9.81 17.47 12.35
C MET A 183 11.00 17.36 13.32
N THR A 184 12.01 16.56 13.01
CA THR A 184 13.19 16.30 13.84
C THR A 184 14.43 17.01 13.36
N ASN A 185 14.50 17.36 12.08
CA ASN A 185 15.53 18.19 11.47
C ASN A 185 14.87 19.22 10.54
N PRO A 186 14.69 20.48 11.00
CA PRO A 186 14.01 21.51 10.22
C PRO A 186 14.65 21.83 8.86
N ASN A 187 15.94 21.51 8.70
CA ASN A 187 16.68 21.72 7.46
C ASN A 187 16.67 20.49 6.53
N ALA A 188 16.02 19.38 6.93
CA ALA A 188 16.06 18.14 6.17
C ALA A 188 15.57 18.33 4.73
N ARG A 189 16.42 17.89 3.79
CA ARG A 189 16.15 17.80 2.35
C ARG A 189 16.10 16.35 1.95
N ILE A 190 15.06 15.94 1.24
CA ILE A 190 14.86 14.58 0.78
C ILE A 190 15.27 14.48 -0.70
N VAL A 191 16.34 13.78 -0.99
CA VAL A 191 16.75 13.45 -2.37
C VAL A 191 15.96 12.21 -2.81
N LEU A 192 15.01 12.43 -3.71
CA LEU A 192 14.13 11.38 -4.24
C LEU A 192 14.78 10.71 -5.45
N ASP A 193 14.88 9.40 -5.40
CA ASP A 193 15.25 8.56 -6.54
C ASP A 193 14.25 7.41 -6.74
N TRP A 194 14.25 6.80 -7.91
CA TRP A 194 13.23 5.85 -8.33
C TRP A 194 13.82 4.48 -8.69
N ALA A 195 13.28 3.42 -8.09
CA ALA A 195 13.66 2.05 -8.40
C ALA A 195 13.18 1.59 -9.79
N CYS A 196 12.19 2.24 -10.36
CA CYS A 196 11.69 1.96 -11.71
C CYS A 196 12.59 2.50 -12.84
N LEU A 197 13.60 3.31 -12.51
CA LEU A 197 14.58 3.81 -13.47
C LEU A 197 15.76 2.83 -13.65
N PRO A 198 16.49 2.87 -14.77
CA PRO A 198 17.69 2.06 -14.96
C PRO A 198 18.78 2.33 -13.91
N GLY A 199 19.54 1.29 -13.56
CA GLY A 199 20.64 1.35 -12.58
C GLY A 199 20.17 1.17 -11.13
N ASP A 200 21.11 1.30 -10.19
CA ASP A 200 20.88 1.16 -8.75
C ASP A 200 20.61 2.54 -8.11
N PRO A 201 19.39 2.79 -7.60
CA PRO A 201 19.05 4.06 -6.99
C PRO A 201 19.81 4.32 -5.67
N VAL A 202 20.15 3.26 -4.91
CA VAL A 202 20.92 3.42 -3.68
C VAL A 202 22.34 3.87 -4.02
N GLN A 203 22.94 3.28 -5.04
CA GLN A 203 24.27 3.68 -5.51
C GLN A 203 24.31 5.13 -6.00
N ARG A 204 23.28 5.55 -6.77
CA ARG A 204 23.18 6.96 -7.23
C ARG A 204 23.08 7.95 -6.07
N LEU A 205 22.36 7.61 -4.99
CA LEU A 205 22.27 8.43 -3.79
C LEU A 205 23.60 8.50 -3.04
N LEU A 206 24.31 7.37 -2.93
CA LEU A 206 25.64 7.32 -2.30
C LEU A 206 26.68 8.15 -3.07
N GLU A 207 26.64 8.16 -4.40
CA GLU A 207 27.49 9.00 -5.25
C GLU A 207 27.26 10.49 -5.04
N GLN A 208 26.07 10.88 -4.58
CA GLN A 208 25.73 12.25 -4.16
C GLN A 208 26.09 12.54 -2.70
N GLY A 209 26.74 11.59 -2.01
CA GLY A 209 27.14 11.75 -0.60
C GLY A 209 26.01 11.51 0.41
N VAL A 210 24.87 11.02 -0.03
CA VAL A 210 23.72 10.72 0.84
C VAL A 210 23.94 9.38 1.53
N THR A 211 23.97 9.37 2.87
CA THR A 211 24.27 8.15 3.65
C THR A 211 23.11 7.62 4.46
N VAL A 212 22.07 8.44 4.75
CA VAL A 212 20.82 7.97 5.36
C VAL A 212 19.80 7.81 4.24
N ILE A 213 19.31 6.60 4.05
CA ILE A 213 18.46 6.25 2.90
C ILE A 213 17.23 5.47 3.38
N SER A 214 16.05 5.87 2.94
CA SER A 214 14.82 5.09 3.01
C SER A 214 14.65 4.33 1.71
N ASN A 215 14.73 3.01 1.76
CA ASN A 215 14.52 2.13 0.62
C ASN A 215 13.07 1.60 0.60
N ARG A 216 12.77 0.71 -0.34
CA ARG A 216 11.45 0.08 -0.51
C ARG A 216 11.10 -0.78 0.71
N GLU A 217 9.86 -0.72 1.16
CA GLU A 217 9.34 -1.57 2.23
C GLU A 217 8.51 -2.70 1.62
N ILE A 218 9.08 -3.89 1.55
CA ILE A 218 8.38 -5.08 1.07
C ILE A 218 8.82 -6.24 1.94
N VAL A 219 8.46 -6.20 3.22
CA VAL A 219 8.80 -7.21 4.21
C VAL A 219 7.57 -7.59 5.02
N SER A 220 7.58 -8.81 5.54
CA SER A 220 6.58 -9.34 6.46
C SER A 220 7.10 -9.29 7.90
N PRO A 221 6.24 -9.48 8.92
CA PRO A 221 6.67 -9.56 10.31
C PRO A 221 7.77 -10.58 10.55
N SER A 222 7.78 -11.68 9.79
CA SER A 222 8.79 -12.75 9.91
C SER A 222 10.17 -12.35 9.38
N THR A 223 10.24 -11.41 8.47
CA THR A 223 11.48 -11.04 7.75
C THR A 223 12.01 -9.65 8.06
N VAL A 224 11.25 -8.82 8.78
CA VAL A 224 11.61 -7.42 9.07
C VAL A 224 12.95 -7.26 9.80
N GLN A 225 13.39 -8.27 10.55
CA GLN A 225 14.66 -8.24 11.28
C GLN A 225 15.88 -8.66 10.44
N THR A 226 15.66 -9.26 9.27
CA THR A 226 16.72 -9.80 8.42
C THR A 226 16.89 -9.08 7.09
N HIS A 227 15.94 -8.19 6.72
CA HIS A 227 15.93 -7.45 5.45
C HIS A 227 16.01 -5.94 5.72
N PHE A 228 17.05 -5.52 6.45
CA PHE A 228 17.27 -4.12 6.84
C PHE A 228 17.42 -3.17 5.64
N GLU A 229 17.94 -3.68 4.53
CA GLU A 229 18.12 -2.96 3.28
C GLU A 229 16.81 -2.53 2.62
N MET A 230 15.69 -3.10 3.07
CA MET A 230 14.34 -2.74 2.58
C MET A 230 13.70 -1.59 3.36
N GLY A 231 14.28 -1.20 4.49
CA GLY A 231 13.78 -0.11 5.34
C GLY A 231 14.61 1.18 5.23
N THR A 232 14.65 1.91 6.33
CA THR A 232 15.49 3.10 6.50
C THR A 232 16.78 2.71 7.22
N PHE A 233 17.92 3.01 6.63
CA PHE A 233 19.24 2.66 7.14
C PHE A 233 20.25 3.79 6.91
N ARG A 234 21.36 3.73 7.60
CA ARG A 234 22.53 4.55 7.33
C ARG A 234 23.68 3.69 6.84
N VAL A 235 24.33 4.10 5.75
CA VAL A 235 25.55 3.49 5.24
C VAL A 235 26.74 4.05 6.02
N LEU A 236 27.54 3.18 6.62
CA LEU A 236 28.72 3.53 7.38
C LEU A 236 29.94 3.66 6.46
N LEU A 237 31.06 4.20 6.99
CA LEU A 237 32.29 4.42 6.23
C LEU A 237 32.91 3.13 5.67
N ASP A 238 32.68 1.99 6.31
CA ASP A 238 33.11 0.68 5.87
C ASP A 238 32.15 -0.01 4.88
N GLY A 239 31.07 0.69 4.49
CA GLY A 239 30.02 0.19 3.59
C GLY A 239 28.98 -0.67 4.29
N SER A 240 29.11 -0.95 5.58
CA SER A 240 28.09 -1.69 6.33
C SER A 240 26.82 -0.86 6.55
N LEU A 241 25.67 -1.53 6.73
CA LEU A 241 24.39 -0.89 6.96
C LEU A 241 24.06 -0.85 8.44
N LEU A 242 23.77 0.35 8.95
CA LEU A 242 23.17 0.54 10.26
C LEU A 242 21.64 0.66 10.09
N PRO A 243 20.85 -0.35 10.47
CA PRO A 243 19.39 -0.26 10.40
C PRO A 243 18.89 0.81 11.35
N LEU A 244 17.89 1.58 10.91
CA LEU A 244 17.25 2.62 11.71
C LEU A 244 15.78 2.27 12.01
N ALA A 245 14.98 2.11 10.96
CA ALA A 245 13.56 1.78 11.11
C ALA A 245 13.05 1.07 9.84
N SER A 246 12.23 0.06 9.99
CA SER A 246 11.69 -0.71 8.87
C SER A 246 10.17 -0.85 9.00
N PRO A 247 9.41 -0.23 8.11
CA PRO A 247 7.99 -0.55 7.97
C PRO A 247 7.82 -1.99 7.52
N PHE A 248 6.75 -2.63 7.98
CA PHE A 248 6.39 -3.95 7.52
C PHE A 248 4.87 -4.11 7.38
N TRP A 249 4.47 -5.08 6.56
CA TRP A 249 3.08 -5.40 6.28
C TRP A 249 2.67 -6.66 7.02
N ASP A 250 1.63 -6.60 7.83
CA ASP A 250 0.95 -7.79 8.34
C ASP A 250 -0.25 -8.12 7.44
N TRP A 251 0.03 -8.73 6.29
CA TRP A 251 -1.00 -9.21 5.38
C TRP A 251 -1.91 -10.25 6.02
N GLY A 252 -1.40 -11.03 6.98
CA GLY A 252 -2.19 -12.02 7.70
C GLY A 252 -3.31 -11.37 8.50
N GLU A 253 -3.01 -10.26 9.18
CA GLU A 253 -4.01 -9.47 9.90
C GLU A 253 -5.06 -8.88 8.95
N LEU A 254 -4.61 -8.37 7.79
CA LEU A 254 -5.51 -7.82 6.78
C LEU A 254 -6.45 -8.89 6.22
N TYR A 255 -5.90 -10.04 5.82
CA TYR A 255 -6.69 -11.14 5.26
C TYR A 255 -7.67 -11.72 6.27
N ASP A 256 -7.24 -11.93 7.52
CA ASP A 256 -8.10 -12.43 8.59
C ASP A 256 -9.30 -11.51 8.83
N LYS A 257 -9.09 -10.19 8.90
CA LYS A 257 -10.17 -9.20 9.05
C LYS A 257 -11.15 -9.22 7.88
N ILE A 258 -10.65 -9.27 6.65
CA ILE A 258 -11.49 -9.34 5.45
C ILE A 258 -12.33 -10.63 5.43
N VAL A 259 -11.70 -11.79 5.64
CA VAL A 259 -12.40 -13.08 5.59
C VAL A 259 -13.41 -13.20 6.73
N ARG A 260 -13.08 -12.73 7.94
CA ARG A 260 -14.05 -12.67 9.05
C ARG A 260 -15.24 -11.78 8.73
N SER A 261 -15.07 -10.68 7.98
CA SER A 261 -16.19 -9.84 7.56
C SER A 261 -17.15 -10.57 6.59
N ILE A 262 -16.64 -11.54 5.83
CA ILE A 262 -17.49 -12.42 5.00
C ILE A 262 -18.27 -13.40 5.89
N PHE A 263 -17.61 -14.00 6.87
CA PHE A 263 -18.23 -14.93 7.81
C PHE A 263 -19.24 -14.26 8.77
N SER A 264 -19.12 -12.98 9.04
CA SER A 264 -20.10 -12.22 9.83
C SER A 264 -21.29 -11.72 9.01
N GLY A 265 -21.26 -11.87 7.68
CA GLY A 265 -22.28 -11.32 6.78
C GLY A 265 -22.12 -9.82 6.50
N ASP A 266 -21.03 -9.20 6.95
CA ASP A 266 -20.73 -7.78 6.73
C ASP A 266 -20.23 -7.51 5.30
N TRP A 267 -20.02 -8.56 4.50
CA TRP A 267 -19.76 -8.40 3.08
C TRP A 267 -21.00 -7.83 2.38
N LYS A 268 -21.10 -6.52 2.35
CA LYS A 268 -22.15 -5.80 1.62
C LYS A 268 -21.71 -5.55 0.19
N THR A 269 -22.62 -5.63 -0.74
CA THR A 269 -22.38 -5.22 -2.13
C THR A 269 -22.09 -3.73 -2.11
N VAL A 270 -20.85 -3.32 -2.38
CA VAL A 270 -20.47 -1.91 -2.43
C VAL A 270 -21.01 -1.33 -3.73
N SER A 271 -21.92 -0.39 -3.63
CA SER A 271 -22.31 0.45 -4.75
C SER A 271 -21.22 1.50 -4.99
N GLY A 272 -20.57 1.39 -6.04
CA GLY A 272 -19.65 2.06 -6.88
C GLY A 272 -19.16 3.49 -6.62
N SER A 273 -18.74 3.92 -5.41
CA SER A 273 -18.16 5.27 -5.27
C SER A 273 -17.01 5.42 -4.26
N GLN A 274 -16.42 4.33 -3.78
CA GLN A 274 -15.27 4.43 -2.87
C GLN A 274 -13.97 4.07 -3.61
N ALA A 275 -12.97 4.94 -3.52
CA ALA A 275 -11.68 4.77 -4.19
C ALA A 275 -10.92 3.52 -3.72
N ILE A 276 -11.03 3.16 -2.44
CA ILE A 276 -10.47 1.93 -1.86
C ILE A 276 -11.42 1.38 -0.81
N ASN A 277 -11.73 0.09 -0.89
CA ASN A 277 -12.65 -0.57 0.04
C ASN A 277 -11.98 -0.87 1.39
N TYR A 278 -10.71 -1.29 1.38
CA TYR A 278 -9.93 -1.64 2.56
C TYR A 278 -8.60 -0.89 2.51
N TRP A 279 -8.55 0.29 3.12
CA TRP A 279 -7.36 1.12 3.23
C TRP A 279 -7.03 1.35 4.70
N TRP A 280 -6.48 0.32 5.31
CA TRP A 280 -6.20 0.30 6.73
C TRP A 280 -4.77 0.78 7.03
N GLY A 281 -4.60 1.40 8.19
CA GLY A 281 -3.33 1.91 8.70
C GLY A 281 -2.83 1.16 9.91
N MET A 282 -1.91 1.78 10.64
CA MET A 282 -1.25 1.22 11.82
C MET A 282 -2.24 0.90 12.94
N ALA A 283 -3.27 1.73 13.14
CA ALA A 283 -4.33 1.52 14.14
C ALA A 283 -5.05 0.17 13.98
N SER A 284 -5.11 -0.38 12.77
CA SER A 284 -5.74 -1.67 12.49
C SER A 284 -4.80 -2.87 12.67
N GLY A 285 -3.50 -2.65 12.88
CA GLY A 285 -2.49 -3.69 13.00
C GLY A 285 -2.01 -4.28 11.68
N VAL A 286 -2.49 -3.78 10.52
CA VAL A 286 -2.05 -4.29 9.19
C VAL A 286 -0.70 -3.74 8.74
N LEU A 287 -0.24 -2.68 9.41
CA LEU A 287 1.05 -2.05 9.20
C LEU A 287 1.68 -1.74 10.57
N ASP A 288 3.00 -1.85 10.64
CA ASP A 288 3.75 -1.33 11.78
C ASP A 288 5.18 -0.96 11.37
N VAL A 289 5.92 -0.35 12.29
CA VAL A 289 7.33 0.03 12.13
C VAL A 289 8.16 -0.68 13.18
N LYS A 290 9.13 -1.47 12.74
CA LYS A 290 10.19 -1.99 13.61
C LYS A 290 11.26 -0.92 13.75
N LEU A 291 11.43 -0.40 14.96
CA LEU A 291 12.55 0.47 15.33
C LEU A 291 13.78 -0.41 15.62
N SER A 292 14.95 0.05 15.21
CA SER A 292 16.22 -0.67 15.47
C SER A 292 16.59 -0.55 16.94
N ASP A 293 17.06 -1.65 17.51
CA ASP A 293 17.60 -1.69 18.88
C ASP A 293 18.94 -0.92 18.99
N LEU A 294 19.54 -0.52 17.86
CA LEU A 294 20.75 0.29 17.78
C LEU A 294 20.52 1.80 17.79
N LEU A 295 19.26 2.23 17.82
CA LEU A 295 18.92 3.65 17.93
C LEU A 295 19.23 4.16 19.36
N PRO A 296 19.63 5.43 19.51
CA PRO A 296 19.66 6.08 20.82
C PRO A 296 18.31 6.05 21.51
N ASP A 297 18.30 5.90 22.84
CA ASP A 297 17.06 5.79 23.66
C ASP A 297 16.04 6.89 23.35
N GLY A 298 16.49 8.14 23.17
CA GLY A 298 15.61 9.26 22.83
C GLY A 298 14.94 9.13 21.46
N VAL A 299 15.63 8.53 20.49
CA VAL A 299 15.07 8.30 19.15
C VAL A 299 14.11 7.10 19.16
N GLN A 300 14.42 6.04 19.93
CA GLN A 300 13.49 4.94 20.15
C GLN A 300 12.19 5.43 20.81
N SER A 301 12.32 6.23 21.88
CA SER A 301 11.19 6.82 22.60
C SER A 301 10.35 7.71 21.68
N LEU A 302 10.98 8.55 20.86
CA LEU A 302 10.29 9.36 19.86
C LEU A 302 9.50 8.48 18.87
N GLY A 303 10.14 7.46 18.30
CA GLY A 303 9.49 6.55 17.38
C GLY A 303 8.27 5.86 18.00
N GLN A 304 8.38 5.44 19.27
CA GLN A 304 7.27 4.83 20.00
C GLN A 304 6.11 5.82 20.24
N ILE A 305 6.40 7.05 20.65
CA ILE A 305 5.39 8.11 20.86
C ILE A 305 4.66 8.39 19.53
N LEU A 306 5.38 8.45 18.41
CA LEU A 306 4.78 8.66 17.09
C LEU A 306 3.88 7.50 16.68
N LYS A 307 4.30 6.25 16.95
CA LYS A 307 3.47 5.06 16.70
C LYS A 307 2.16 5.14 17.50
N GLU A 308 2.23 5.40 18.79
CA GLU A 308 1.06 5.53 19.65
C GLU A 308 0.14 6.65 19.19
N GLY A 309 0.69 7.84 18.88
CA GLY A 309 -0.08 8.98 18.42
C GLY A 309 -0.74 8.79 17.06
N ILE A 310 -0.14 8.02 16.14
CA ILE A 310 -0.78 7.66 14.87
C ILE A 310 -1.89 6.64 15.12
N CYS A 311 -1.65 5.63 15.96
CA CYS A 311 -2.64 4.59 16.27
C CYS A 311 -3.87 5.13 17.00
N ASP A 312 -3.73 6.11 17.88
CA ASP A 312 -4.85 6.74 18.59
C ASP A 312 -5.46 7.96 17.86
N GLY A 313 -4.84 8.35 16.71
CA GLY A 313 -5.29 9.47 15.88
C GLY A 313 -4.93 10.86 16.39
N SER A 314 -4.16 10.98 17.48
CA SER A 314 -3.67 12.28 17.98
C SER A 314 -2.61 12.90 17.06
N ILE A 315 -1.88 12.07 16.32
CA ILE A 315 -0.94 12.48 15.28
C ILE A 315 -1.48 12.05 13.91
N GLN A 316 -1.62 13.04 13.03
CA GLN A 316 -2.07 12.84 11.65
C GLN A 316 -1.05 13.49 10.72
N PRO A 317 -0.28 12.71 9.93
CA PRO A 317 0.84 13.21 9.13
C PRO A 317 0.51 14.42 8.25
N PHE A 318 -0.69 14.44 7.67
CA PHE A 318 -1.13 15.50 6.74
C PHE A 318 -2.02 16.58 7.37
N ARG A 319 -2.10 16.64 8.70
CA ARG A 319 -2.72 17.76 9.43
C ARG A 319 -1.68 18.80 9.82
N THR A 320 -1.01 19.36 8.85
CA THR A 320 0.03 20.37 9.03
C THR A 320 0.06 21.33 7.86
N ARG A 321 0.70 22.49 8.06
CA ARG A 321 0.90 23.43 6.96
C ARG A 321 1.94 22.88 5.99
N MET A 322 1.57 22.77 4.72
CA MET A 322 2.39 22.18 3.66
C MET A 322 2.42 23.07 2.44
N PHE A 323 3.60 23.24 1.89
CA PHE A 323 3.83 23.85 0.58
C PHE A 323 4.42 22.81 -0.36
N ASP A 324 4.14 22.93 -1.63
CA ASP A 324 4.81 22.12 -2.63
C ASP A 324 6.14 22.74 -3.08
N GLN A 325 6.84 22.06 -3.99
CA GLN A 325 8.13 22.49 -4.56
C GLN A 325 8.07 23.84 -5.30
N HIS A 326 6.89 24.32 -5.66
CA HIS A 326 6.66 25.61 -6.33
C HIS A 326 6.23 26.70 -5.37
N GLY A 327 6.13 26.39 -4.07
CA GLY A 327 5.70 27.30 -3.02
C GLY A 327 4.18 27.51 -2.96
N GLU A 328 3.41 26.66 -3.62
CA GLU A 328 1.94 26.65 -3.52
C GLU A 328 1.51 26.02 -2.19
N LEU A 329 0.57 26.66 -1.50
CA LEU A 329 0.02 26.14 -0.25
C LEU A 329 -0.94 24.99 -0.55
N ARG A 330 -0.59 23.76 -0.10
CA ARG A 330 -1.37 22.55 -0.30
C ARG A 330 -2.27 22.18 0.89
N ASN A 331 -1.88 22.59 2.09
CA ASN A 331 -2.72 22.52 3.29
C ASN A 331 -2.27 23.62 4.27
N ASP A 332 -3.21 24.30 4.90
CA ASP A 332 -2.94 25.32 5.93
C ASP A 332 -2.78 24.73 7.35
N GLY A 333 -3.03 23.42 7.51
CA GLY A 333 -2.97 22.69 8.78
C GLY A 333 -4.27 22.72 9.59
N SER A 334 -5.32 23.38 9.09
CA SER A 334 -6.61 23.46 9.79
C SER A 334 -7.38 22.12 9.77
N HIS A 335 -7.14 21.28 8.78
CA HIS A 335 -7.82 19.99 8.61
C HIS A 335 -6.83 18.89 8.16
N THR A 336 -7.24 17.65 8.31
CA THR A 336 -6.56 16.50 7.72
C THR A 336 -7.01 16.33 6.28
N LEU A 337 -6.08 16.04 5.36
CA LEU A 337 -6.43 15.72 3.98
C LEU A 337 -7.34 14.46 3.93
N SER A 338 -8.30 14.48 3.04
CA SER A 338 -9.16 13.32 2.77
C SER A 338 -8.38 12.15 2.15
N PRO A 339 -8.88 10.92 2.23
CA PRO A 339 -8.28 9.77 1.55
C PRO A 339 -8.05 10.00 0.06
N GLU A 340 -8.98 10.66 -0.63
CA GLU A 340 -8.92 10.96 -2.04
C GLU A 340 -7.79 11.96 -2.34
N GLU A 341 -7.66 13.04 -1.54
CA GLU A 341 -6.57 14.01 -1.66
C GLU A 341 -5.21 13.36 -1.42
N ILE A 342 -5.11 12.48 -0.41
CA ILE A 342 -3.85 11.77 -0.10
C ILE A 342 -3.46 10.83 -1.26
N LEU A 343 -4.40 10.05 -1.78
CA LEU A 343 -4.11 9.09 -2.83
C LEU A 343 -3.81 9.74 -4.18
N SER A 344 -4.47 10.86 -4.47
CA SER A 344 -4.32 11.59 -5.74
C SER A 344 -3.18 12.61 -5.74
N MET A 345 -2.34 12.67 -4.69
CA MET A 345 -1.16 13.53 -4.68
C MET A 345 -0.29 13.27 -5.92
N ASP A 346 -0.04 14.32 -6.68
CA ASP A 346 0.83 14.36 -7.86
C ASP A 346 1.96 15.40 -7.71
N TRP A 347 2.21 15.84 -6.49
CA TRP A 347 3.17 16.87 -6.10
C TRP A 347 4.01 16.41 -4.90
N PHE A 348 5.15 17.04 -4.69
CA PHE A 348 6.03 16.82 -3.55
C PHE A 348 6.15 18.08 -2.68
N CYS A 349 6.41 17.87 -1.37
CA CYS A 349 6.69 18.95 -0.43
C CYS A 349 7.93 19.73 -0.83
N ASP A 350 7.98 21.00 -0.42
CA ASP A 350 9.06 21.98 -0.69
C ASP A 350 10.45 21.55 -0.21
N ASN A 351 10.55 20.54 0.67
CA ASN A 351 11.80 19.96 1.12
C ASN A 351 12.16 18.63 0.39
N VAL A 352 11.48 18.30 -0.70
CA VAL A 352 11.82 17.16 -1.54
C VAL A 352 12.51 17.64 -2.81
N ASP A 353 13.68 17.07 -3.09
CA ASP A 353 14.45 17.30 -4.32
C ASP A 353 14.27 16.09 -5.23
N GLY A 354 13.53 16.26 -6.31
CA GLY A 354 13.21 15.21 -7.30
C GLY A 354 11.86 15.46 -7.95
N CYS A 355 11.52 14.64 -8.91
CA CYS A 355 10.28 14.76 -9.67
C CYS A 355 9.72 13.36 -10.02
N ILE A 356 8.48 13.30 -10.48
CA ILE A 356 7.90 12.12 -11.11
C ILE A 356 8.65 11.88 -12.42
N PRO A 357 9.23 10.69 -12.67
CA PRO A 357 10.02 10.42 -13.87
C PRO A 357 9.12 10.39 -15.11
N ASP A 358 9.70 10.70 -16.27
CA ASP A 358 9.00 10.50 -17.54
C ASP A 358 8.71 9.01 -17.77
N TYR A 359 7.51 8.70 -18.28
CA TYR A 359 7.09 7.31 -18.55
C TYR A 359 8.05 6.58 -19.50
N SER A 360 8.62 7.28 -20.47
CA SER A 360 9.57 6.73 -21.43
C SER A 360 10.90 6.27 -20.82
N LEU A 361 11.23 6.73 -19.62
CA LEU A 361 12.46 6.37 -18.90
C LEU A 361 12.30 5.14 -18.01
N LEU A 362 11.08 4.64 -17.84
CA LEU A 362 10.79 3.49 -16.98
C LEU A 362 11.35 2.20 -17.57
N ARG A 363 11.84 1.32 -16.71
CA ARG A 363 12.18 -0.04 -17.10
C ARG A 363 10.92 -0.80 -17.55
N PRO A 364 11.00 -1.65 -18.60
CA PRO A 364 9.84 -2.34 -19.18
C PRO A 364 8.99 -3.11 -18.18
N GLU A 365 9.59 -3.75 -17.18
CA GLU A 365 8.90 -4.53 -16.15
C GLU A 365 8.01 -3.69 -15.22
N HIS A 366 8.25 -2.37 -15.14
CA HIS A 366 7.44 -1.44 -14.36
C HIS A 366 6.33 -0.76 -15.19
N ALA A 367 6.50 -0.73 -16.51
CA ALA A 367 5.64 0.05 -17.40
C ALA A 367 4.17 -0.38 -17.35
N GLU A 368 3.87 -1.68 -17.25
CA GLU A 368 2.48 -2.16 -17.17
C GLU A 368 1.78 -1.68 -15.89
N THR A 369 2.42 -1.84 -14.73
CA THR A 369 1.89 -1.36 -13.45
C THR A 369 1.64 0.14 -13.46
N VAL A 370 2.61 0.90 -13.99
CA VAL A 370 2.52 2.37 -14.05
C VAL A 370 1.46 2.81 -15.06
N ARG A 371 1.27 2.09 -16.17
CA ARG A 371 0.18 2.37 -17.13
C ARG A 371 -1.20 2.23 -16.48
N VAL A 372 -1.38 1.28 -15.56
CA VAL A 372 -2.67 1.01 -14.90
C VAL A 372 -2.91 1.92 -13.71
N LEU A 373 -1.88 2.18 -12.89
CA LEU A 373 -1.97 2.88 -11.60
C LEU A 373 -1.16 4.19 -11.56
N GLY A 374 -0.56 4.59 -12.67
CA GLY A 374 0.37 5.71 -12.72
C GLY A 374 -0.29 7.07 -12.50
N LEU A 375 0.52 8.03 -12.07
CA LEU A 375 0.16 9.43 -11.85
C LEU A 375 0.12 10.26 -13.14
N TYR A 376 0.39 9.64 -14.28
CA TYR A 376 0.43 10.34 -15.56
C TYR A 376 -0.99 10.73 -15.98
N ARG A 377 -1.15 11.96 -16.40
CA ARG A 377 -2.41 12.43 -17.00
C ARG A 377 -2.61 11.74 -18.34
N ASP A 378 -3.83 11.50 -18.74
CA ASP A 378 -4.22 10.81 -20.00
C ASP A 378 -3.50 11.32 -21.25
N SER A 379 -3.08 12.61 -21.24
CA SER A 379 -2.33 13.24 -22.34
C SER A 379 -0.87 12.79 -22.49
N LEU A 380 -0.33 12.04 -21.51
CA LEU A 380 1.06 11.55 -21.51
C LEU A 380 1.17 10.05 -21.77
N LEU A 381 0.07 9.33 -21.71
CA LEU A 381 0.04 7.91 -22.04
C LEU A 381 -0.08 7.80 -23.58
N PRO A 382 0.79 7.00 -24.25
CA PRO A 382 0.56 6.67 -25.65
C PRO A 382 -0.84 6.07 -25.76
N GLU A 383 -1.67 6.58 -26.70
CA GLU A 383 -2.98 5.99 -26.98
C GLU A 383 -2.80 4.49 -27.12
N ALA A 384 -3.46 3.71 -26.26
CA ALA A 384 -3.48 2.26 -26.39
C ALA A 384 -4.02 1.99 -27.79
N GLY A 385 -3.12 1.51 -28.67
CA GLY A 385 -3.44 1.30 -30.07
C GLY A 385 -4.80 0.67 -30.20
N GLY A 386 -5.71 1.33 -30.91
CA GLY A 386 -7.11 1.02 -31.03
C GLY A 386 -7.34 -0.41 -31.52
N GLY A 387 -7.42 -1.32 -30.59
CA GLY A 387 -8.09 -2.60 -30.73
C GLY A 387 -9.55 -2.36 -30.46
N GLN A 388 -10.33 -2.20 -31.49
CA GLN A 388 -11.79 -2.24 -31.43
C GLN A 388 -12.24 -3.47 -30.66
N LEU A 389 -13.17 -3.25 -29.76
CA LEU A 389 -13.95 -4.27 -29.05
C LEU A 389 -14.55 -5.30 -30.00
#